data_56de7627d092a91d6df464e494fe931b
#
_entry.id   56de7627d092a91d6df464e494fe931b
#
_cell.length_a   1.000
_cell.length_b   1.000
_cell.length_c   1.000
_cell.angle_alpha   90.00
_cell.angle_beta   90.00
_cell.angle_gamma   90.00
#
_symmetry.space_group_name_H-M   'P 1'
#
loop_
_entity.id
_entity.type
_entity.pdbx_description
1 polymer ?
#
loop_
_entity_poly.entity_id
_entity_poly.type
_entity_poly.pdbx_seq_one_letter_code
_entity_poly.pdbx_strand_id
1 'polypeptide(L)'
;MKIVYFLDFPYDVGGSNKVLLTQAYIMSKRGHKTLIVIPNYEGRHSSKYDKLCNKYGLDTTTAEFSVTSCMEGIDILSVFKDYDEIFRLLKREKADLIHSTQLNITVEMASRELGIPHLMNIYQTDLEAFHIKWMDIYPLYHSADSELFSKRWKKGLGISSRCIRVAYENNTGDVNKKTTARMPLRILCIGGVGERKNQLEIIKFVLVCKKNGIQVTLMILGDDNTIYGKVCKGFVKQQNLEGEVFFQGFVFHIEDYFKQADLMIMASTVESYPGVIVESMANKVPVLSTPVAGVPELLKDGYNAFLTNGYHAENLYEAFKRYLSYRDKGRLQAVIDCAYETYQQNHSYESIGAKLEDYYKWILEDYTKKPLQIGIKDVREEFEAFMNCHCLLDKDVHTNNSLWFLYHLEKRIRAGRFQRVAVWGAGSFGKKALEWVEILNCREKFVGFIDTFKKGSYLGYPIFDADKETILSCDMILAAVGNINDCLEIMKCLDGLGKKRNIDYYMMLKGVLRI
;
A
#
# COMPACT_ATOMS: atom_id res chain seq x y z
N MET A 1 -22.84 3.27 14.69
CA MET A 1 -22.43 2.46 13.52
C MET A 1 -21.47 1.38 13.98
N LYS A 2 -21.46 0.25 13.28
CA LYS A 2 -20.36 -0.74 13.35
C LYS A 2 -19.49 -0.63 12.12
N ILE A 3 -18.22 -0.31 12.32
CA ILE A 3 -17.25 -0.08 11.24
C ILE A 3 -16.19 -1.16 11.32
N VAL A 4 -15.93 -1.84 10.21
CA VAL A 4 -14.89 -2.85 10.09
C VAL A 4 -13.73 -2.27 9.29
N TYR A 5 -12.55 -2.23 9.89
CA TYR A 5 -11.34 -1.66 9.32
C TYR A 5 -10.41 -2.75 8.83
N PHE A 6 -9.99 -2.69 7.58
CA PHE A 6 -9.03 -3.62 6.99
C PHE A 6 -7.67 -2.97 6.83
N LEU A 7 -6.68 -3.51 7.53
CA LEU A 7 -5.29 -3.09 7.40
C LEU A 7 -4.65 -3.73 6.16
N ASP A 8 -3.60 -3.10 5.63
CA ASP A 8 -2.72 -3.71 4.63
C ASP A 8 -1.47 -4.32 5.31
N PHE A 9 -0.64 -5.01 4.58
CA PHE A 9 0.64 -5.62 5.00
C PHE A 9 0.68 -6.32 6.36
N PRO A 10 0.85 -7.64 6.39
CA PRO A 10 0.88 -8.41 7.65
C PRO A 10 2.17 -8.22 8.45
N TYR A 11 3.29 -7.84 7.80
CA TYR A 11 4.62 -7.94 8.39
C TYR A 11 5.14 -6.68 9.06
N ASP A 12 4.60 -5.51 8.74
CA ASP A 12 5.00 -4.26 9.37
C ASP A 12 3.87 -3.22 9.44
N VAL A 13 3.95 -2.38 10.46
CA VAL A 13 3.01 -1.27 10.64
C VAL A 13 3.54 -0.05 9.89
N GLY A 14 3.15 0.08 8.63
CA GLY A 14 3.42 1.28 7.84
C GLY A 14 2.64 2.51 8.28
N GLY A 15 2.98 3.66 7.69
CA GLY A 15 2.29 4.93 7.98
C GLY A 15 0.79 4.88 7.67
N SER A 16 0.39 4.24 6.57
CA SER A 16 -1.01 4.04 6.15
C SER A 16 -1.83 3.32 7.22
N ASN A 17 -1.31 2.19 7.73
CA ASN A 17 -1.96 1.42 8.78
C ASN A 17 -2.05 2.20 10.11
N LYS A 18 -1.00 2.95 10.46
CA LYS A 18 -1.02 3.82 11.64
C LYS A 18 -2.14 4.87 11.54
N VAL A 19 -2.32 5.47 10.35
CA VAL A 19 -3.41 6.43 10.10
C VAL A 19 -4.77 5.77 10.23
N LEU A 20 -4.99 4.60 9.63
CA LEU A 20 -6.26 3.89 9.73
C LEU A 20 -6.59 3.47 11.16
N LEU A 21 -5.61 2.95 11.92
CA LEU A 21 -5.76 2.63 13.34
C LEU A 21 -6.12 3.87 14.17
N THR A 22 -5.50 5.01 13.88
CA THR A 22 -5.82 6.29 14.53
C THR A 22 -7.27 6.71 14.22
N GLN A 23 -7.71 6.57 12.95
CA GLN A 23 -9.09 6.85 12.55
C GLN A 23 -10.09 5.93 13.26
N ALA A 24 -9.79 4.64 13.37
CA ALA A 24 -10.59 3.69 14.12
C ALA A 24 -10.69 4.05 15.62
N TYR A 25 -9.57 4.42 16.22
CA TYR A 25 -9.53 4.88 17.61
C TYR A 25 -10.39 6.13 17.83
N ILE A 26 -10.25 7.13 16.97
CA ILE A 26 -11.07 8.35 17.03
C ILE A 26 -12.57 7.99 16.96
N MET A 27 -12.96 7.09 16.06
CA MET A 27 -14.35 6.66 15.93
C MET A 27 -14.85 5.87 17.14
N SER A 28 -14.01 5.01 17.74
CA SER A 28 -14.37 4.31 18.97
C SER A 28 -14.63 5.28 20.12
N LYS A 29 -13.82 6.34 20.27
CA LYS A 29 -14.02 7.42 21.26
C LYS A 29 -15.28 8.25 21.01
N ARG A 30 -15.75 8.30 19.76
CA ARG A 30 -17.01 8.95 19.37
C ARG A 30 -18.25 8.05 19.50
N GLY A 31 -18.08 6.86 20.12
CA GLY A 31 -19.17 5.93 20.44
C GLY A 31 -19.55 4.96 19.33
N HIS A 32 -18.73 4.84 18.27
CA HIS A 32 -18.93 3.81 17.25
C HIS A 32 -18.32 2.47 17.67
N LYS A 33 -18.91 1.36 17.23
CA LYS A 33 -18.31 0.03 17.36
C LYS A 33 -17.28 -0.15 16.25
N THR A 34 -16.04 -0.44 16.60
CA THR A 34 -14.94 -0.61 15.67
C THR A 34 -14.36 -2.02 15.79
N LEU A 35 -14.06 -2.63 14.66
CA LEU A 35 -13.35 -3.92 14.59
C LEU A 35 -12.20 -3.78 13.61
N ILE A 36 -10.99 -4.12 14.05
CA ILE A 36 -9.80 -4.11 13.21
C ILE A 36 -9.55 -5.53 12.69
N VAL A 37 -9.49 -5.66 11.36
CA VAL A 37 -9.07 -6.90 10.71
C VAL A 37 -7.59 -6.78 10.35
N ILE A 38 -6.77 -7.55 11.05
CA ILE A 38 -5.32 -7.60 10.83
C ILE A 38 -5.05 -8.68 9.77
N PRO A 39 -4.34 -8.34 8.67
CA PRO A 39 -3.97 -9.35 7.69
C PRO A 39 -3.04 -10.38 8.32
N ASN A 40 -3.37 -11.64 8.10
CA ASN A 40 -2.62 -12.78 8.59
C ASN A 40 -2.15 -13.60 7.39
N TYR A 41 -0.88 -13.90 7.31
CA TYR A 41 -0.33 -14.71 6.24
C TYR A 41 0.33 -15.95 6.83
N GLU A 42 -0.12 -17.13 6.44
CA GLU A 42 0.33 -18.42 6.99
C GLU A 42 0.31 -18.47 8.53
N GLY A 43 -0.72 -17.90 9.15
CA GLY A 43 -0.82 -17.84 10.60
C GLY A 43 0.08 -16.80 11.28
N ARG A 44 0.67 -15.85 10.53
CA ARG A 44 1.62 -14.87 11.05
C ARG A 44 1.23 -13.44 10.72
N HIS A 45 1.34 -12.57 11.70
CA HIS A 45 1.28 -11.12 11.54
C HIS A 45 2.28 -10.44 12.48
N SER A 46 2.54 -9.15 12.26
CA SER A 46 3.46 -8.40 13.11
C SER A 46 2.86 -8.15 14.50
N SER A 47 3.57 -8.54 15.55
CA SER A 47 3.19 -8.22 16.95
C SER A 47 3.12 -6.72 17.25
N LYS A 48 3.60 -5.87 16.35
CA LYS A 48 3.45 -4.41 16.45
C LYS A 48 1.97 -4.00 16.34
N TYR A 49 1.15 -4.73 15.55
CA TYR A 49 -0.29 -4.50 15.46
C TYR A 49 -0.98 -4.74 16.80
N ASP A 50 -0.69 -5.88 17.44
CA ASP A 50 -1.28 -6.21 18.75
C ASP A 50 -0.96 -5.13 19.79
N LYS A 51 0.30 -4.68 19.83
CA LYS A 51 0.74 -3.63 20.75
C LYS A 51 0.01 -2.30 20.51
N LEU A 52 -0.18 -1.90 19.24
CA LEU A 52 -0.87 -0.66 18.90
C LEU A 52 -2.38 -0.75 19.16
N CYS A 53 -3.01 -1.85 18.77
CA CYS A 53 -4.43 -2.07 19.02
C CYS A 53 -4.73 -2.12 20.53
N ASN A 54 -3.88 -2.80 21.32
CA ASN A 54 -3.99 -2.83 22.77
C ASN A 54 -3.80 -1.44 23.39
N LYS A 55 -2.80 -0.66 22.91
CA LYS A 55 -2.60 0.73 23.33
C LYS A 55 -3.85 1.58 23.13
N TYR A 56 -4.57 1.37 22.04
CA TYR A 56 -5.79 2.10 21.69
C TYR A 56 -7.07 1.46 22.25
N GLY A 57 -7.01 0.25 22.83
CA GLY A 57 -8.18 -0.49 23.31
C GLY A 57 -9.16 -0.83 22.19
N LEU A 58 -8.65 -1.22 21.02
CA LEU A 58 -9.42 -1.58 19.84
C LEU A 58 -9.67 -3.09 19.79
N ASP A 59 -10.90 -3.47 19.45
CA ASP A 59 -11.24 -4.86 19.15
C ASP A 59 -10.58 -5.31 17.85
N THR A 60 -9.99 -6.51 17.88
CA THR A 60 -9.23 -7.05 16.75
C THR A 60 -9.69 -8.45 16.37
N THR A 61 -9.52 -8.77 15.09
CA THR A 61 -9.56 -10.14 14.57
C THR A 61 -8.51 -10.27 13.49
N THR A 62 -8.12 -11.50 13.17
CA THR A 62 -7.23 -11.78 12.04
C THR A 62 -8.00 -12.45 10.93
N ALA A 63 -7.58 -12.22 9.70
CA ALA A 63 -8.08 -12.93 8.52
C ALA A 63 -6.95 -13.12 7.51
N GLU A 64 -6.97 -14.24 6.80
CA GLU A 64 -6.10 -14.42 5.64
C GLU A 64 -6.70 -13.67 4.46
N PHE A 65 -5.97 -12.69 3.93
CA PHE A 65 -6.30 -12.01 2.69
C PHE A 65 -5.07 -11.40 2.04
N SER A 66 -5.04 -11.50 0.72
CA SER A 66 -3.97 -10.95 -0.09
C SER A 66 -4.14 -9.45 -0.24
N VAL A 67 -3.09 -8.71 0.05
CA VAL A 67 -3.06 -7.26 -0.14
C VAL A 67 -2.70 -6.95 -1.58
N THR A 68 -3.60 -6.32 -2.29
CA THR A 68 -3.48 -6.04 -3.73
C THR A 68 -2.72 -4.76 -4.05
N SER A 69 -2.05 -4.14 -3.08
CA SER A 69 -1.23 -2.95 -3.31
C SER A 69 0.02 -3.21 -4.16
N CYS A 70 0.48 -4.46 -4.22
CA CYS A 70 1.55 -4.91 -5.13
C CYS A 70 1.06 -6.18 -5.81
N MET A 71 0.64 -6.08 -7.06
CA MET A 71 0.14 -7.21 -7.85
C MET A 71 1.23 -8.23 -8.20
N GLU A 72 2.50 -7.94 -7.93
CA GLU A 72 3.58 -8.92 -8.08
C GLU A 72 3.49 -9.99 -6.99
N GLY A 73 3.20 -11.21 -7.40
CA GLY A 73 3.21 -12.38 -6.51
C GLY A 73 1.88 -12.71 -5.81
N ILE A 74 0.75 -12.12 -6.23
CA ILE A 74 -0.56 -12.53 -5.73
C ILE A 74 -0.95 -13.88 -6.33
N ASP A 75 -1.04 -14.89 -5.47
CA ASP A 75 -1.70 -16.15 -5.81
C ASP A 75 -3.22 -15.95 -5.79
N ILE A 76 -3.82 -16.18 -6.94
CA ILE A 76 -5.23 -15.91 -7.14
C ILE A 76 -6.14 -16.98 -6.54
N LEU A 77 -5.65 -18.17 -6.33
CA LEU A 77 -6.41 -19.14 -5.55
C LEU A 77 -6.53 -18.71 -4.11
N SER A 78 -5.47 -18.07 -3.58
CA SER A 78 -5.55 -17.42 -2.29
C SER A 78 -6.60 -16.30 -2.31
N VAL A 79 -6.72 -15.50 -3.37
CA VAL A 79 -7.76 -14.45 -3.46
C VAL A 79 -9.17 -15.03 -3.33
N PHE A 80 -9.48 -16.17 -3.95
CA PHE A 80 -10.81 -16.78 -3.80
C PHE A 80 -11.03 -17.45 -2.45
N LYS A 81 -10.01 -18.07 -1.89
CA LYS A 81 -10.04 -18.61 -0.52
C LYS A 81 -10.25 -17.48 0.48
N ASP A 82 -9.47 -16.43 0.34
CA ASP A 82 -9.53 -15.22 1.15
C ASP A 82 -10.91 -14.53 1.03
N TYR A 83 -11.49 -14.51 -0.17
CA TYR A 83 -12.83 -13.97 -0.37
C TYR A 83 -13.88 -14.67 0.48
N ASP A 84 -13.90 -16.00 0.50
CA ASP A 84 -14.84 -16.78 1.30
C ASP A 84 -14.69 -16.48 2.80
N GLU A 85 -13.46 -16.30 3.28
CA GLU A 85 -13.18 -15.94 4.66
C GLU A 85 -13.67 -14.54 5.00
N ILE A 86 -13.32 -13.55 4.18
CA ILE A 86 -13.75 -12.16 4.33
C ILE A 86 -15.27 -12.04 4.26
N PHE A 87 -15.90 -12.72 3.31
CA PHE A 87 -17.36 -12.74 3.18
C PHE A 87 -18.06 -13.26 4.45
N ARG A 88 -17.58 -14.41 4.98
CA ARG A 88 -18.12 -14.99 6.23
C ARG A 88 -17.91 -14.06 7.43
N LEU A 89 -16.74 -13.44 7.51
CA LEU A 89 -16.41 -12.46 8.55
C LEU A 89 -17.40 -11.29 8.50
N LEU A 90 -17.50 -10.61 7.38
CA LEU A 90 -18.36 -9.44 7.22
C LEU A 90 -19.84 -9.76 7.46
N LYS A 91 -20.32 -10.92 6.98
CA LYS A 91 -21.68 -11.41 7.21
C LYS A 91 -21.95 -11.67 8.69
N ARG A 92 -21.00 -12.27 9.42
CA ARG A 92 -21.09 -12.50 10.87
C ARG A 92 -21.10 -11.19 11.63
N GLU A 93 -20.24 -10.28 11.27
CA GLU A 93 -20.03 -9.01 11.98
C GLU A 93 -21.16 -7.99 11.74
N LYS A 94 -21.95 -8.13 10.68
CA LYS A 94 -23.02 -7.19 10.30
C LYS A 94 -22.53 -5.74 10.31
N ALA A 95 -21.48 -5.48 9.55
CA ALA A 95 -20.89 -4.15 9.45
C ALA A 95 -21.86 -3.17 8.76
N ASP A 96 -21.92 -1.94 9.24
CA ASP A 96 -22.63 -0.85 8.57
C ASP A 96 -21.74 -0.23 7.48
N LEU A 97 -20.42 -0.22 7.70
CA LEU A 97 -19.42 0.38 6.82
C LEU A 97 -18.11 -0.41 6.89
N ILE A 98 -17.45 -0.52 5.76
CA ILE A 98 -16.07 -1.01 5.66
C ILE A 98 -15.13 0.16 5.39
N HIS A 99 -13.98 0.19 6.05
CA HIS A 99 -12.93 1.16 5.79
C HIS A 99 -11.57 0.46 5.65
N SER A 100 -10.90 0.62 4.51
CA SER A 100 -9.61 -0.01 4.25
C SER A 100 -8.50 0.99 3.95
N THR A 101 -7.26 0.56 4.19
CA THR A 101 -6.11 1.21 3.58
C THR A 101 -5.92 0.59 2.20
N GLN A 102 -5.67 1.43 1.20
CA GLN A 102 -5.34 0.99 -0.15
C GLN A 102 -6.34 0.00 -0.77
N LEU A 103 -6.07 -0.45 -1.99
CA LEU A 103 -6.97 -1.36 -2.68
C LEU A 103 -6.87 -2.79 -2.13
N ASN A 104 -8.01 -3.34 -1.75
CA ASN A 104 -8.18 -4.74 -1.43
C ASN A 104 -9.37 -5.31 -2.20
N ILE A 105 -9.08 -6.10 -3.23
CA ILE A 105 -10.11 -6.62 -4.15
C ILE A 105 -11.07 -7.56 -3.43
N THR A 106 -10.58 -8.45 -2.58
CA THR A 106 -11.43 -9.42 -1.86
C THR A 106 -12.40 -8.73 -0.92
N VAL A 107 -11.94 -7.68 -0.25
CA VAL A 107 -12.79 -6.87 0.62
C VAL A 107 -13.84 -6.13 -0.20
N GLU A 108 -13.48 -5.54 -1.34
CA GLU A 108 -14.43 -4.86 -2.22
C GLU A 108 -15.48 -5.81 -2.80
N MET A 109 -15.06 -6.99 -3.27
CA MET A 109 -16.00 -8.01 -3.77
C MET A 109 -17.01 -8.44 -2.69
N ALA A 110 -16.53 -8.74 -1.49
CA ALA A 110 -17.38 -9.14 -0.38
C ALA A 110 -18.30 -7.99 0.07
N SER A 111 -17.82 -6.77 0.04
CA SER A 111 -18.58 -5.54 0.31
C SER A 111 -19.78 -5.41 -0.63
N ARG A 112 -19.54 -5.54 -1.93
CA ARG A 112 -20.59 -5.44 -2.95
C ARG A 112 -21.62 -6.55 -2.81
N GLU A 113 -21.18 -7.79 -2.61
CA GLU A 113 -22.06 -8.94 -2.45
C GLU A 113 -22.97 -8.82 -1.23
N LEU A 114 -22.47 -8.26 -0.14
CA LEU A 114 -23.21 -8.05 1.10
C LEU A 114 -24.01 -6.73 1.14
N GLY A 115 -23.81 -5.87 0.14
CA GLY A 115 -24.46 -4.54 0.11
C GLY A 115 -23.95 -3.62 1.23
N ILE A 116 -22.68 -3.73 1.61
CA ILE A 116 -22.05 -2.90 2.64
C ILE A 116 -21.20 -1.83 1.95
N PRO A 117 -21.38 -0.52 2.23
CA PRO A 117 -20.53 0.51 1.64
C PRO A 117 -19.07 0.36 2.08
N HIS A 118 -18.14 0.59 1.14
CA HIS A 118 -16.72 0.49 1.37
C HIS A 118 -16.03 1.81 1.05
N LEU A 119 -15.32 2.36 2.05
CA LEU A 119 -14.44 3.51 1.94
C LEU A 119 -12.99 3.04 1.89
N MET A 120 -12.25 3.52 0.89
CA MET A 120 -10.82 3.24 0.74
C MET A 120 -9.99 4.50 0.92
N ASN A 121 -8.95 4.43 1.75
CA ASN A 121 -7.95 5.50 1.87
C ASN A 121 -6.92 5.42 0.76
N ILE A 122 -6.60 6.58 0.18
CA ILE A 122 -5.58 6.76 -0.86
C ILE A 122 -4.36 7.46 -0.27
N TYR A 123 -3.23 6.75 -0.20
CA TYR A 123 -1.98 7.30 0.35
C TYR A 123 -0.82 7.30 -0.64
N GLN A 124 -1.04 6.87 -1.88
CA GLN A 124 0.07 6.65 -2.80
C GLN A 124 0.30 7.81 -3.74
N THR A 125 1.58 8.08 -3.93
CA THR A 125 2.11 9.16 -4.75
C THR A 125 2.12 8.81 -6.22
N ASP A 126 2.23 7.53 -6.56
CA ASP A 126 2.45 7.03 -7.90
C ASP A 126 1.30 6.14 -8.36
N LEU A 127 0.55 6.63 -9.34
CA LEU A 127 -0.55 5.88 -9.95
C LEU A 127 -0.05 4.63 -10.69
N GLU A 128 1.19 4.64 -11.16
CA GLU A 128 1.77 3.52 -11.90
C GLU A 128 2.19 2.39 -10.96
N ALA A 129 2.60 2.71 -9.73
CA ALA A 129 2.99 1.70 -8.74
C ALA A 129 1.85 0.74 -8.36
N PHE A 130 0.58 1.13 -8.58
CA PHE A 130 -0.56 0.26 -8.30
C PHE A 130 -1.04 -0.55 -9.49
N HIS A 131 -0.58 -0.32 -10.70
CA HIS A 131 -1.23 -0.84 -11.91
C HIS A 131 -2.75 -0.65 -11.91
N ILE A 132 -3.23 0.27 -11.11
CA ILE A 132 -4.63 0.49 -10.73
C ILE A 132 -5.44 1.03 -11.91
N LYS A 133 -4.81 1.73 -12.85
CA LYS A 133 -5.46 2.21 -14.08
C LYS A 133 -6.17 1.10 -14.89
N TRP A 134 -5.97 -0.14 -14.49
CA TRP A 134 -6.48 -1.34 -15.16
C TRP A 134 -7.66 -2.00 -14.45
N MET A 135 -8.08 -1.51 -13.29
CA MET A 135 -9.11 -2.15 -12.50
C MET A 135 -10.30 -1.22 -12.31
N ASP A 136 -11.45 -1.56 -12.89
CA ASP A 136 -12.72 -0.86 -12.64
C ASP A 136 -13.36 -1.25 -11.29
N ILE A 137 -12.71 -2.16 -10.54
CA ILE A 137 -13.18 -2.63 -9.24
C ILE A 137 -12.59 -1.78 -8.12
N TYR A 138 -13.01 -0.53 -8.07
CA TYR A 138 -12.72 0.36 -6.95
C TYR A 138 -13.90 0.46 -6.02
N PRO A 139 -13.68 0.64 -4.71
CA PRO A 139 -14.73 1.13 -3.83
C PRO A 139 -15.37 2.40 -4.41
N LEU A 140 -16.66 2.60 -4.13
CA LEU A 140 -17.32 3.84 -4.57
C LEU A 140 -16.83 5.07 -3.83
N TYR A 141 -16.35 4.88 -2.62
CA TYR A 141 -15.97 5.97 -1.72
C TYR A 141 -14.49 5.94 -1.44
N HIS A 142 -13.89 7.13 -1.55
CA HIS A 142 -12.45 7.30 -1.36
C HIS A 142 -12.16 8.47 -0.46
N SER A 143 -11.12 8.34 0.37
CA SER A 143 -10.50 9.48 1.02
C SER A 143 -9.02 9.58 0.64
N ALA A 144 -8.53 10.80 0.50
CA ALA A 144 -7.11 11.08 0.29
C ALA A 144 -6.57 11.89 1.47
N ASP A 145 -5.29 11.73 1.79
CA ASP A 145 -4.65 12.51 2.84
C ASP A 145 -4.24 13.92 2.37
N SER A 146 -4.18 14.15 1.05
CA SER A 146 -3.83 15.44 0.45
C SER A 146 -4.72 15.80 -0.75
N GLU A 147 -4.92 17.09 -0.98
CA GLU A 147 -5.62 17.62 -2.14
C GLU A 147 -4.87 17.30 -3.45
N LEU A 148 -3.54 17.28 -3.40
CA LEU A 148 -2.71 16.94 -4.54
C LEU A 148 -3.05 15.53 -5.06
N PHE A 149 -3.13 14.54 -4.16
CA PHE A 149 -3.43 13.17 -4.56
C PHE A 149 -4.89 13.00 -4.92
N SER A 150 -5.81 13.63 -4.22
CA SER A 150 -7.22 13.69 -4.63
C SER A 150 -7.36 14.17 -6.08
N LYS A 151 -6.67 15.26 -6.44
CA LYS A 151 -6.68 15.81 -7.81
C LYS A 151 -5.99 14.90 -8.83
N ARG A 152 -4.87 14.27 -8.47
CA ARG A 152 -4.16 13.32 -9.33
C ARG A 152 -5.03 12.09 -9.66
N TRP A 153 -5.65 11.51 -8.66
CA TRP A 153 -6.53 10.36 -8.84
C TRP A 153 -7.77 10.71 -9.65
N LYS A 154 -8.35 11.88 -9.42
CA LYS A 154 -9.47 12.36 -10.25
C LYS A 154 -9.06 12.56 -11.70
N LYS A 155 -7.90 13.15 -11.96
CA LYS A 155 -7.39 13.38 -13.32
C LYS A 155 -6.98 12.08 -14.03
N GLY A 156 -6.30 11.16 -13.32
CA GLY A 156 -5.75 9.94 -13.91
C GLY A 156 -6.75 8.79 -14.04
N LEU A 157 -7.68 8.66 -13.07
CA LEU A 157 -8.58 7.51 -12.96
C LEU A 157 -10.06 7.90 -12.90
N GLY A 158 -10.39 9.18 -12.90
CA GLY A 158 -11.78 9.63 -12.70
C GLY A 158 -12.29 9.50 -11.26
N ILE A 159 -11.45 9.00 -10.33
CA ILE A 159 -11.82 8.71 -8.95
C ILE A 159 -11.85 9.99 -8.13
N SER A 160 -13.04 10.32 -7.59
CA SER A 160 -13.22 11.44 -6.66
C SER A 160 -13.05 10.97 -5.22
N SER A 161 -12.35 11.76 -4.41
CA SER A 161 -12.12 11.48 -2.99
C SER A 161 -12.37 12.71 -2.13
N ARG A 162 -12.74 12.50 -0.86
CA ARG A 162 -12.70 13.58 0.15
C ARG A 162 -11.32 13.63 0.79
N CYS A 163 -10.84 14.84 1.10
CA CYS A 163 -9.58 15.00 1.80
C CYS A 163 -9.80 14.81 3.32
N ILE A 164 -9.32 13.69 3.85
CA ILE A 164 -9.29 13.36 5.30
C ILE A 164 -7.84 13.25 5.72
N ARG A 165 -7.35 14.29 6.34
CA ARG A 165 -5.93 14.42 6.69
C ARG A 165 -5.54 13.55 7.88
N VAL A 166 -4.24 13.37 8.05
CA VAL A 166 -3.66 12.66 9.20
C VAL A 166 -4.03 13.37 10.49
N ALA A 167 -4.45 12.60 11.49
CA ALA A 167 -4.74 13.07 12.83
C ALA A 167 -3.64 12.66 13.81
N TYR A 168 -3.44 13.52 14.82
CA TYR A 168 -2.55 13.23 15.94
C TYR A 168 -3.14 13.80 17.23
N GLU A 169 -2.88 13.18 18.37
CA GLU A 169 -3.21 13.70 19.68
C GLU A 169 -1.94 13.90 20.51
N ASN A 170 -1.79 15.09 21.02
CA ASN A 170 -0.70 15.38 21.94
C ASN A 170 -1.12 15.01 23.38
N ASN A 171 -0.64 13.87 23.85
CA ASN A 171 -0.90 13.38 25.21
C ASN A 171 0.11 13.91 26.26
N THR A 172 1.06 14.76 25.85
CA THR A 172 2.15 15.19 26.75
C THR A 172 1.84 16.43 27.57
N GLY A 173 0.63 16.99 27.43
CA GLY A 173 0.24 18.26 28.09
C GLY A 173 0.94 19.48 27.49
N ASP A 174 0.66 20.66 28.07
CA ASP A 174 1.29 21.91 27.62
C ASP A 174 2.79 21.89 27.92
N VAL A 175 3.57 21.46 26.93
CA VAL A 175 5.02 21.60 26.99
C VAL A 175 5.33 23.06 26.70
N ASN A 176 5.42 23.87 27.77
CA ASN A 176 6.01 25.20 27.67
C ASN A 176 7.51 25.05 27.39
N LYS A 177 7.84 24.75 26.14
CA LYS A 177 9.23 24.75 25.69
C LYS A 177 9.70 26.21 25.63
N LYS A 178 10.44 26.62 26.63
CA LYS A 178 11.28 27.82 26.50
C LYS A 178 12.29 27.50 25.38
N THR A 179 12.30 28.32 24.33
CA THR A 179 13.36 28.32 23.30
C THR A 179 14.68 28.68 24.00
N THR A 180 15.37 27.68 24.53
CA THR A 180 16.64 27.87 25.23
C THR A 180 17.78 28.00 24.22
N ALA A 181 18.72 28.90 24.46
CA ALA A 181 19.97 29.04 23.70
C ALA A 181 20.95 27.86 23.95
N ARG A 182 20.41 26.65 24.04
CA ARG A 182 21.15 25.43 24.36
C ARG A 182 22.03 25.00 23.18
N MET A 183 23.24 24.59 23.46
CA MET A 183 24.14 23.89 22.52
C MET A 183 24.62 22.59 23.18
N PRO A 184 24.78 21.47 22.42
CA PRO A 184 24.41 21.30 21.00
C PRO A 184 22.88 21.34 20.80
N LEU A 185 22.45 21.84 19.63
CA LEU A 185 21.04 21.76 19.20
C LEU A 185 20.67 20.31 18.91
N ARG A 186 19.54 19.86 19.44
CA ARG A 186 19.03 18.51 19.27
C ARG A 186 18.07 18.45 18.09
N ILE A 187 18.52 17.82 17.02
CA ILE A 187 17.75 17.65 15.79
C ILE A 187 17.17 16.25 15.74
N LEU A 188 15.89 16.16 15.43
CA LEU A 188 15.15 14.90 15.34
C LEU A 188 14.78 14.61 13.88
N CYS A 189 15.07 13.39 13.43
CA CYS A 189 14.62 12.86 12.15
C CYS A 189 13.82 11.57 12.40
N ILE A 190 12.58 11.49 11.90
CA ILE A 190 11.69 10.35 12.15
C ILE A 190 11.25 9.72 10.83
N GLY A 191 11.40 8.41 10.73
CA GLY A 191 10.97 7.58 9.61
C GLY A 191 11.96 6.46 9.31
N GLY A 192 11.50 5.38 8.71
CA GLY A 192 12.36 4.28 8.28
C GLY A 192 13.51 4.79 7.40
N VAL A 193 14.70 4.27 7.62
CA VAL A 193 15.91 4.74 6.92
C VAL A 193 15.94 4.18 5.51
N GLY A 194 15.79 5.07 4.51
CA GLY A 194 15.68 4.67 3.11
C GLY A 194 15.91 5.84 2.15
N GLU A 195 16.22 5.53 0.90
CA GLU A 195 16.56 6.52 -0.14
C GLU A 195 15.47 7.61 -0.29
N ARG A 196 14.20 7.23 -0.26
CA ARG A 196 13.07 8.17 -0.34
C ARG A 196 13.07 9.19 0.81
N LYS A 197 13.47 8.78 2.01
CA LYS A 197 13.56 9.66 3.21
C LYS A 197 14.84 10.46 3.27
N ASN A 198 15.86 10.06 2.50
CA ASN A 198 17.07 10.83 2.21
C ASN A 198 17.89 11.22 3.45
N GLN A 199 17.97 10.31 4.44
CA GLN A 199 18.69 10.58 5.70
C GLN A 199 20.18 10.84 5.48
N LEU A 200 20.78 10.32 4.41
CA LEU A 200 22.19 10.58 4.11
C LEU A 200 22.46 12.08 3.92
N GLU A 201 21.56 12.81 3.26
CA GLU A 201 21.72 14.27 3.10
C GLU A 201 21.54 15.02 4.44
N ILE A 202 20.69 14.51 5.35
CA ILE A 202 20.59 15.06 6.71
C ILE A 202 21.89 14.81 7.50
N ILE A 203 22.51 13.65 7.34
CA ILE A 203 23.82 13.36 7.97
C ILE A 203 24.93 14.25 7.38
N LYS A 204 24.93 14.44 6.06
CA LYS A 204 25.85 15.39 5.40
C LYS A 204 25.63 16.83 5.90
N PHE A 205 24.37 17.23 6.12
CA PHE A 205 24.06 18.53 6.72
C PHE A 205 24.69 18.66 8.12
N VAL A 206 24.68 17.61 8.96
CA VAL A 206 25.39 17.64 10.26
C VAL A 206 26.89 17.91 10.06
N LEU A 207 27.52 17.28 9.05
CA LEU A 207 28.93 17.55 8.70
C LEU A 207 29.13 19.02 8.27
N VAL A 208 28.20 19.60 7.49
CA VAL A 208 28.24 21.01 7.11
C VAL A 208 28.16 21.90 8.33
N CYS A 209 27.26 21.62 9.30
CA CYS A 209 27.16 22.33 10.57
C CYS A 209 28.49 22.27 11.34
N LYS A 210 29.06 21.06 11.49
CA LYS A 210 30.36 20.86 12.18
C LYS A 210 31.49 21.67 11.55
N LYS A 211 31.59 21.69 10.22
CA LYS A 211 32.58 22.50 9.49
C LYS A 211 32.41 24.02 9.69
N ASN A 212 31.18 24.47 9.95
CA ASN A 212 30.86 25.87 10.24
C ASN A 212 30.83 26.22 11.74
N GLY A 213 31.33 25.34 12.61
CA GLY A 213 31.43 25.57 14.05
C GLY A 213 30.09 25.52 14.80
N ILE A 214 29.03 25.02 14.16
CA ILE A 214 27.71 24.90 14.79
C ILE A 214 27.55 23.50 15.38
N GLN A 215 27.38 23.44 16.70
CA GLN A 215 27.19 22.17 17.41
C GLN A 215 25.76 21.68 17.31
N VAL A 216 25.55 20.54 16.68
CA VAL A 216 24.26 19.85 16.55
C VAL A 216 24.39 18.38 16.92
N THR A 217 23.33 17.79 17.45
CA THR A 217 23.17 16.35 17.58
C THR A 217 21.96 15.92 16.79
N LEU A 218 22.09 14.87 15.98
CA LEU A 218 21.02 14.30 15.17
C LEU A 218 20.58 12.95 15.74
N MET A 219 19.32 12.84 16.07
CA MET A 219 18.69 11.61 16.48
C MET A 219 17.81 11.09 15.33
N ILE A 220 18.09 9.89 14.83
CA ILE A 220 17.35 9.23 13.74
C ILE A 220 16.51 8.11 14.35
N LEU A 221 15.17 8.23 14.27
CA LEU A 221 14.20 7.23 14.72
C LEU A 221 13.55 6.54 13.53
N GLY A 222 13.58 5.25 13.51
CA GLY A 222 12.98 4.40 12.47
C GLY A 222 13.83 3.17 12.19
N ASP A 223 13.25 2.20 11.49
CA ASP A 223 14.01 1.01 11.12
C ASP A 223 15.20 1.40 10.23
N ASP A 224 16.38 1.06 10.67
CA ASP A 224 17.66 1.34 10.01
C ASP A 224 18.38 0.07 9.54
N ASN A 225 17.72 -1.08 9.63
CA ASN A 225 18.25 -2.37 9.18
C ASN A 225 18.05 -2.58 7.67
N THR A 226 18.45 -1.60 6.89
CA THR A 226 18.36 -1.55 5.43
C THR A 226 19.74 -1.42 4.79
N ILE A 227 19.85 -1.69 3.49
CA ILE A 227 21.10 -1.43 2.74
C ILE A 227 21.47 0.05 2.83
N TYR A 228 20.50 0.93 2.65
CA TYR A 228 20.69 2.37 2.77
C TYR A 228 21.09 2.80 4.18
N GLY A 229 20.53 2.16 5.22
CA GLY A 229 20.93 2.35 6.61
C GLY A 229 22.40 1.99 6.86
N LYS A 230 22.89 0.90 6.25
CA LYS A 230 24.32 0.55 6.29
C LYS A 230 25.19 1.61 5.63
N VAL A 231 24.76 2.17 4.49
CA VAL A 231 25.47 3.28 3.81
C VAL A 231 25.51 4.51 4.71
N CYS A 232 24.40 4.88 5.33
CA CYS A 232 24.35 6.00 6.27
C CYS A 232 25.29 5.82 7.46
N LYS A 233 25.27 4.65 8.11
CA LYS A 233 26.17 4.32 9.23
C LYS A 233 27.65 4.30 8.81
N GLY A 234 27.92 3.79 7.61
CA GLY A 234 29.26 3.81 7.02
C GLY A 234 29.78 5.23 6.83
N PHE A 235 28.94 6.13 6.32
CA PHE A 235 29.30 7.54 6.14
C PHE A 235 29.54 8.24 7.49
N VAL A 236 28.72 7.99 8.51
CA VAL A 236 28.91 8.52 9.87
C VAL A 236 30.30 8.15 10.39
N LYS A 237 30.67 6.86 10.29
CA LYS A 237 32.01 6.39 10.71
C LYS A 237 33.12 7.01 9.89
N GLN A 238 32.99 7.06 8.57
CA GLN A 238 34.00 7.64 7.68
C GLN A 238 34.28 9.13 7.97
N GLN A 239 33.25 9.88 8.39
CA GLN A 239 33.36 11.31 8.66
C GLN A 239 33.57 11.64 10.15
N ASN A 240 33.78 10.65 11.01
CA ASN A 240 33.96 10.78 12.47
C ASN A 240 32.82 11.62 13.09
N LEU A 241 31.56 11.17 12.82
CA LEU A 241 30.32 11.81 13.31
C LEU A 241 29.58 10.96 14.36
N GLU A 242 30.23 9.93 14.94
CA GLU A 242 29.63 9.03 15.92
C GLU A 242 29.21 9.76 17.22
N GLY A 243 29.81 10.90 17.50
CA GLY A 243 29.44 11.78 18.63
C GLY A 243 28.27 12.70 18.35
N GLU A 244 27.88 12.88 17.08
CA GLU A 244 26.84 13.81 16.65
C GLU A 244 25.58 13.12 16.09
N VAL A 245 25.70 11.90 15.53
CA VAL A 245 24.61 11.19 14.84
C VAL A 245 24.31 9.87 15.51
N PHE A 246 23.05 9.70 15.95
CA PHE A 246 22.58 8.55 16.71
C PHE A 246 21.40 7.88 16.02
N PHE A 247 21.50 6.57 15.76
CA PHE A 247 20.42 5.73 15.24
C PHE A 247 19.77 4.99 16.40
N GLN A 248 18.44 5.15 16.57
CA GLN A 248 17.68 4.57 17.68
C GLN A 248 16.85 3.35 17.24
N GLY A 249 16.82 3.05 15.93
CA GLY A 249 15.92 2.05 15.42
C GLY A 249 14.45 2.45 15.56
N PHE A 250 13.56 1.47 15.51
CA PHE A 250 12.13 1.69 15.67
C PHE A 250 11.76 2.01 17.13
N VAL A 251 11.03 3.08 17.35
CA VAL A 251 10.63 3.57 18.67
C VAL A 251 9.10 3.65 18.76
N PHE A 252 8.52 3.12 19.85
CA PHE A 252 7.07 3.19 20.11
C PHE A 252 6.63 4.53 20.75
N HIS A 253 7.48 5.14 21.56
CA HIS A 253 7.20 6.36 22.32
C HIS A 253 8.04 7.52 21.81
N ILE A 254 7.63 8.09 20.68
CA ILE A 254 8.33 9.22 20.05
C ILE A 254 8.17 10.52 20.81
N GLU A 255 7.17 10.60 21.70
CA GLU A 255 6.83 11.79 22.49
C GLU A 255 8.00 12.24 23.37
N ASP A 256 8.77 11.31 23.92
CA ASP A 256 9.92 11.64 24.77
C ASP A 256 11.10 12.25 24.00
N TYR A 257 11.20 11.91 22.71
CA TYR A 257 12.18 12.53 21.81
C TYR A 257 11.75 13.93 21.40
N PHE A 258 10.46 14.15 21.12
CA PHE A 258 9.93 15.48 20.83
C PHE A 258 10.11 16.45 22.02
N LYS A 259 9.96 15.99 23.26
CA LYS A 259 10.22 16.81 24.47
C LYS A 259 11.65 17.37 24.51
N GLN A 260 12.59 16.66 23.94
CA GLN A 260 14.00 16.99 23.95
C GLN A 260 14.49 17.68 22.67
N ALA A 261 13.76 17.57 21.56
CA ALA A 261 14.18 18.11 20.27
C ALA A 261 14.01 19.64 20.20
N ASP A 262 14.98 20.32 19.62
CA ASP A 262 14.92 21.75 19.32
C ASP A 262 14.41 22.00 17.89
N LEU A 263 14.54 21.01 16.99
CA LEU A 263 14.15 21.06 15.58
C LEU A 263 13.85 19.64 15.08
N MET A 264 12.80 19.48 14.30
CA MET A 264 12.58 18.29 13.50
C MET A 264 12.99 18.57 12.05
N ILE A 265 13.74 17.66 11.44
CA ILE A 265 14.22 17.77 10.06
C ILE A 265 13.70 16.63 9.20
N MET A 266 13.23 16.96 7.99
CA MET A 266 12.81 16.00 6.98
C MET A 266 13.39 16.40 5.61
N ALA A 267 14.10 15.49 4.95
CA ALA A 267 14.71 15.71 3.64
C ALA A 267 14.14 14.78 2.56
N SER A 268 12.93 14.26 2.75
CA SER A 268 12.29 13.31 1.83
C SER A 268 12.23 13.86 0.41
N THR A 269 12.40 12.97 -0.57
CA THR A 269 12.27 13.29 -2.00
C THR A 269 10.83 13.09 -2.49
N VAL A 270 10.06 12.25 -1.80
CA VAL A 270 8.65 11.96 -2.11
C VAL A 270 7.87 11.74 -0.81
N GLU A 271 6.74 12.40 -0.65
CA GLU A 271 5.79 12.22 0.45
C GLU A 271 4.36 12.44 -0.03
N SER A 272 3.40 11.74 0.57
CA SER A 272 2.00 12.09 0.40
C SER A 272 1.65 13.26 1.33
N TYR A 273 1.46 12.94 2.61
CA TYR A 273 1.16 13.90 3.67
C TYR A 273 1.82 13.41 4.96
N PRO A 274 3.04 13.85 5.28
CA PRO A 274 3.85 13.20 6.30
C PRO A 274 3.34 13.45 7.71
N GLY A 275 2.86 12.40 8.37
CA GLY A 275 2.34 12.44 9.75
C GLY A 275 3.35 12.95 10.77
N VAL A 276 4.65 12.70 10.54
CA VAL A 276 5.72 13.18 11.44
C VAL A 276 5.79 14.71 11.56
N ILE A 277 5.38 15.44 10.51
CA ILE A 277 5.26 16.89 10.56
C ILE A 277 4.12 17.29 11.48
N VAL A 278 2.96 16.64 11.36
CA VAL A 278 1.81 16.86 12.23
C VAL A 278 2.16 16.55 13.69
N GLU A 279 2.86 15.44 13.92
CA GLU A 279 3.39 15.06 15.24
C GLU A 279 4.33 16.14 15.80
N SER A 280 5.22 16.70 14.98
CA SER A 280 6.13 17.78 15.37
C SER A 280 5.38 19.06 15.76
N MET A 281 4.42 19.49 14.92
CA MET A 281 3.59 20.68 15.16
C MET A 281 2.79 20.54 16.47
N ALA A 282 2.20 19.36 16.70
CA ALA A 282 1.45 19.06 17.92
C ALA A 282 2.31 19.14 19.19
N ASN A 283 3.59 18.76 19.07
CA ASN A 283 4.57 18.81 20.18
C ASN A 283 5.32 20.15 20.25
N LYS A 284 4.88 21.17 19.52
CA LYS A 284 5.51 22.50 19.49
C LYS A 284 7.01 22.46 19.14
N VAL A 285 7.39 21.52 18.26
CA VAL A 285 8.76 21.42 17.73
C VAL A 285 8.78 22.01 16.33
N PRO A 286 9.61 23.03 16.07
CA PRO A 286 9.71 23.63 14.74
C PRO A 286 10.19 22.61 13.70
N VAL A 287 9.74 22.81 12.46
CA VAL A 287 10.01 21.90 11.35
C VAL A 287 10.88 22.56 10.29
N LEU A 288 11.90 21.83 9.83
CA LEU A 288 12.66 22.13 8.61
C LEU A 288 12.43 21.00 7.61
N SER A 289 11.93 21.31 6.43
CA SER A 289 11.48 20.28 5.50
C SER A 289 11.74 20.63 4.03
N THR A 290 11.92 19.60 3.20
CA THR A 290 11.81 19.69 1.75
C THR A 290 10.35 19.89 1.36
N PRO A 291 10.02 20.79 0.38
CA PRO A 291 8.65 21.10 -0.04
C PRO A 291 8.15 20.10 -1.09
N VAL A 292 8.07 18.81 -0.76
CA VAL A 292 7.70 17.75 -1.71
C VAL A 292 6.22 17.39 -1.61
N ALA A 293 5.62 17.13 -2.75
CA ALA A 293 4.25 16.62 -2.93
C ALA A 293 3.20 17.33 -2.03
N GLY A 294 2.63 16.66 -1.03
CA GLY A 294 1.62 17.23 -0.14
C GLY A 294 2.18 18.14 0.98
N VAL A 295 3.50 18.23 1.17
CA VAL A 295 4.11 19.08 2.21
C VAL A 295 3.73 20.56 2.09
N PRO A 296 3.67 21.18 0.90
CA PRO A 296 3.25 22.58 0.76
C PRO A 296 1.79 22.86 1.12
N GLU A 297 0.95 21.82 1.23
CA GLU A 297 -0.42 21.99 1.75
C GLU A 297 -0.43 22.21 3.27
N LEU A 298 0.59 21.70 3.95
CA LEU A 298 0.71 21.73 5.41
C LEU A 298 1.63 22.85 5.88
N LEU A 299 2.75 23.09 5.18
CA LEU A 299 3.82 23.98 5.60
C LEU A 299 3.95 25.18 4.66
N LYS A 300 4.14 26.35 5.28
CA LYS A 300 4.45 27.63 4.62
C LYS A 300 5.75 28.19 5.19
N ASP A 301 6.71 28.45 4.30
CA ASP A 301 8.03 28.93 4.70
C ASP A 301 7.98 30.24 5.47
N GLY A 302 8.70 30.28 6.61
CA GLY A 302 8.76 31.44 7.52
C GLY A 302 7.48 31.71 8.30
N TYR A 303 6.37 31.01 8.02
CA TYR A 303 5.10 31.14 8.74
C TYR A 303 4.92 30.06 9.81
N ASN A 304 4.94 28.80 9.44
CA ASN A 304 4.78 27.67 10.35
C ASN A 304 5.88 26.59 10.23
N ALA A 305 6.88 26.83 9.38
CA ALA A 305 8.04 25.96 9.16
C ALA A 305 9.15 26.68 8.40
N PHE A 306 10.28 25.98 8.19
CA PHE A 306 11.39 26.39 7.33
C PHE A 306 11.51 25.40 6.18
N LEU A 307 11.26 25.88 4.93
CA LEU A 307 11.31 25.03 3.75
C LEU A 307 12.64 25.21 3.00
N THR A 308 13.13 24.13 2.43
CA THR A 308 14.37 24.14 1.64
C THR A 308 14.07 24.45 0.16
N ASN A 309 15.10 24.86 -0.58
CA ASN A 309 15.01 25.03 -2.04
C ASN A 309 15.56 23.81 -2.81
N GLY A 310 15.79 22.68 -2.14
CA GLY A 310 16.32 21.45 -2.72
C GLY A 310 16.51 20.38 -1.67
N TYR A 311 17.16 19.28 -2.05
CA TYR A 311 17.22 18.05 -1.27
C TYR A 311 18.58 17.78 -0.65
N HIS A 312 19.61 18.59 -1.00
CA HIS A 312 21.00 18.38 -0.58
C HIS A 312 21.31 19.06 0.74
N ALA A 313 22.38 18.61 1.37
CA ALA A 313 22.85 19.11 2.66
C ALA A 313 23.00 20.63 2.72
N GLU A 314 23.46 21.25 1.64
CA GLU A 314 23.64 22.70 1.52
C GLU A 314 22.29 23.43 1.54
N ASN A 315 21.25 22.88 0.88
CA ASN A 315 19.90 23.43 0.91
C ASN A 315 19.28 23.36 2.30
N LEU A 316 19.51 22.23 3.00
CA LEU A 316 19.10 22.06 4.39
C LEU A 316 19.82 23.10 5.30
N TYR A 317 21.12 23.30 5.08
CA TYR A 317 21.90 24.27 5.85
C TYR A 317 21.44 25.72 5.62
N GLU A 318 21.10 26.11 4.40
CA GLU A 318 20.55 27.44 4.11
C GLU A 318 19.20 27.69 4.83
N ALA A 319 18.31 26.70 4.83
CA ALA A 319 17.07 26.78 5.59
C ALA A 319 17.33 26.81 7.12
N PHE A 320 18.34 26.05 7.58
CA PHE A 320 18.75 26.03 8.98
C PHE A 320 19.35 27.38 9.44
N LYS A 321 20.09 28.08 8.60
CA LYS A 321 20.54 29.46 8.92
C LYS A 321 19.36 30.41 9.15
N ARG A 322 18.26 30.27 8.39
CA ARG A 322 17.05 31.04 8.63
C ARG A 322 16.42 30.70 9.96
N TYR A 323 16.31 29.39 10.29
CA TYR A 323 15.85 28.94 11.61
C TYR A 323 16.68 29.57 12.74
N LEU A 324 18.01 29.54 12.66
CA LEU A 324 18.89 30.17 13.63
C LEU A 324 18.65 31.68 13.74
N SER A 325 18.53 32.38 12.60
CA SER A 325 18.21 33.81 12.60
C SER A 325 16.87 34.14 13.27
N TYR A 326 15.84 33.30 13.07
CA TYR A 326 14.55 33.50 13.74
C TYR A 326 14.65 33.26 15.24
N ARG A 327 15.39 32.24 15.67
CA ARG A 327 15.66 31.95 17.06
C ARG A 327 16.40 33.10 17.73
N ASP A 328 17.50 33.56 17.15
CA ASP A 328 18.36 34.59 17.72
C ASP A 328 17.67 35.96 17.78
N LYS A 329 16.74 36.23 16.90
CA LYS A 329 15.89 37.44 16.89
C LYS A 329 14.60 37.30 17.73
N GLY A 330 14.40 36.20 18.44
CA GLY A 330 13.21 35.96 19.26
C GLY A 330 11.92 35.77 18.49
N ARG A 331 12.00 35.48 17.17
CA ARG A 331 10.83 35.30 16.27
C ARG A 331 10.39 33.84 16.11
N LEU A 332 11.18 32.89 16.62
CA LEU A 332 10.91 31.45 16.45
C LEU A 332 9.58 31.04 17.12
N GLN A 333 9.25 31.66 18.27
CA GLN A 333 8.03 31.33 19.00
C GLN A 333 6.77 31.56 18.13
N ALA A 334 6.72 32.64 17.36
CA ALA A 334 5.59 32.92 16.49
C ALA A 334 5.41 31.83 15.39
N VAL A 335 6.52 31.28 14.86
CA VAL A 335 6.45 30.17 13.90
C VAL A 335 5.92 28.90 14.57
N ILE A 336 6.35 28.61 15.79
CA ILE A 336 5.87 27.47 16.59
C ILE A 336 4.37 27.60 16.88
N ASP A 337 3.93 28.78 17.28
CA ASP A 337 2.51 29.04 17.62
C ASP A 337 1.62 28.89 16.37
N CYS A 338 2.02 29.43 15.21
CA CYS A 338 1.31 29.24 13.95
C CYS A 338 1.28 27.77 13.51
N ALA A 339 2.37 27.03 13.76
CA ALA A 339 2.40 25.58 13.48
C ALA A 339 1.40 24.83 14.38
N TYR A 340 1.39 25.15 15.68
CA TYR A 340 0.48 24.53 16.63
C TYR A 340 -0.99 24.86 16.36
N GLU A 341 -1.31 26.11 15.98
CA GLU A 341 -2.66 26.50 15.55
C GLU A 341 -3.10 25.74 14.30
N THR A 342 -2.20 25.60 13.31
CA THR A 342 -2.45 24.80 12.10
C THR A 342 -2.78 23.35 12.46
N TYR A 343 -2.03 22.76 13.40
CA TYR A 343 -2.30 21.42 13.93
C TYR A 343 -3.69 21.35 14.58
N GLN A 344 -4.00 22.23 15.51
CA GLN A 344 -5.26 22.21 16.26
C GLN A 344 -6.49 22.29 15.33
N GLN A 345 -6.45 23.19 14.35
CA GLN A 345 -7.55 23.42 13.43
C GLN A 345 -7.76 22.26 12.44
N ASN A 346 -6.69 21.60 12.02
CA ASN A 346 -6.75 20.69 10.87
C ASN A 346 -6.37 19.24 11.18
N HIS A 347 -5.76 18.93 12.32
CA HIS A 347 -5.14 17.64 12.60
C HIS A 347 -5.42 17.08 14.00
N SER A 348 -6.13 17.83 14.86
CA SER A 348 -6.56 17.30 16.15
C SER A 348 -7.57 16.15 15.96
N TYR A 349 -7.64 15.25 16.93
CA TYR A 349 -8.62 14.16 16.93
C TYR A 349 -10.05 14.67 16.83
N GLU A 350 -10.35 15.81 17.48
CA GLU A 350 -11.67 16.42 17.38
C GLU A 350 -11.99 16.89 15.95
N SER A 351 -11.09 17.66 15.34
CA SER A 351 -11.27 18.20 13.99
C SER A 351 -11.41 17.09 12.93
N ILE A 352 -10.51 16.11 12.95
CA ILE A 352 -10.53 15.00 11.98
C ILE A 352 -11.70 14.05 12.28
N GLY A 353 -11.98 13.80 13.56
CA GLY A 353 -13.08 12.94 13.97
C GLY A 353 -14.44 13.46 13.49
N ALA A 354 -14.70 14.75 13.62
CA ALA A 354 -15.90 15.37 13.09
C ALA A 354 -16.03 15.20 11.57
N LYS A 355 -14.95 15.52 10.82
CA LYS A 355 -14.93 15.39 9.34
C LYS A 355 -15.12 13.94 8.88
N LEU A 356 -14.51 12.99 9.56
CA LEU A 356 -14.60 11.57 9.20
C LEU A 356 -15.99 11.01 9.52
N GLU A 357 -16.56 11.35 10.67
CA GLU A 357 -17.91 10.94 11.06
C GLU A 357 -18.98 11.50 10.12
N ASP A 358 -18.85 12.77 9.73
CA ASP A 358 -19.72 13.39 8.73
C ASP A 358 -19.61 12.70 7.38
N TYR A 359 -18.39 12.29 7.01
CA TYR A 359 -18.18 11.56 5.78
C TYR A 359 -18.83 10.17 5.81
N TYR A 360 -18.72 9.44 6.92
CA TYR A 360 -19.36 8.15 7.08
C TYR A 360 -20.90 8.26 7.03
N LYS A 361 -21.48 9.23 7.71
CA LYS A 361 -22.93 9.49 7.65
C LYS A 361 -23.37 9.76 6.21
N TRP A 362 -22.64 10.62 5.50
CA TRP A 362 -22.93 10.92 4.11
C TRP A 362 -22.80 9.67 3.22
N ILE A 363 -21.78 8.82 3.42
CA ILE A 363 -21.61 7.56 2.68
C ILE A 363 -22.84 6.66 2.86
N LEU A 364 -23.29 6.47 4.09
CA LEU A 364 -24.45 5.63 4.38
C LEU A 364 -25.73 6.17 3.70
N GLU A 365 -25.94 7.48 3.74
CA GLU A 365 -27.08 8.11 3.08
C GLU A 365 -27.01 8.04 1.55
N ASP A 366 -25.84 8.27 0.96
CA ASP A 366 -25.65 8.20 -0.49
C ASP A 366 -25.77 6.77 -1.00
N TYR A 367 -25.22 5.80 -0.26
CA TYR A 367 -25.28 4.38 -0.61
C TYR A 367 -26.73 3.85 -0.63
N THR A 368 -27.58 4.29 0.28
CA THR A 368 -29.00 3.91 0.28
C THR A 368 -29.76 4.47 -0.92
N LYS A 369 -29.36 5.63 -1.45
CA LYS A 369 -29.96 6.27 -2.65
C LYS A 369 -29.46 5.66 -3.96
N LYS A 370 -28.30 5.05 -3.93
CA LYS A 370 -27.67 4.38 -5.06
C LYS A 370 -27.39 2.92 -4.68
N PRO A 371 -28.44 2.10 -4.43
CA PRO A 371 -28.19 0.71 -4.17
C PRO A 371 -27.43 0.19 -5.38
N LEU A 372 -26.21 -0.24 -5.15
CA LEU A 372 -25.48 -1.04 -6.11
C LEU A 372 -26.33 -2.31 -6.30
N GLN A 373 -27.17 -2.31 -7.31
CA GLN A 373 -27.87 -3.51 -7.77
C GLN A 373 -26.87 -4.45 -8.44
N ILE A 374 -25.73 -4.61 -7.83
CA ILE A 374 -24.71 -5.51 -8.31
C ILE A 374 -24.86 -6.76 -7.46
N GLY A 375 -25.68 -7.68 -7.94
CA GLY A 375 -25.74 -9.02 -7.38
C GLY A 375 -24.39 -9.73 -7.52
N ILE A 376 -24.17 -10.81 -6.78
CA ILE A 376 -22.95 -11.66 -6.87
C ILE A 376 -22.59 -11.98 -8.31
N LYS A 377 -23.62 -12.27 -9.12
CA LYS A 377 -23.47 -12.56 -10.54
C LYS A 377 -22.83 -11.40 -11.27
N ASP A 378 -23.24 -10.18 -10.96
CA ASP A 378 -22.78 -8.96 -11.63
C ASP A 378 -21.36 -8.57 -11.21
N VAL A 379 -20.95 -8.76 -9.95
CA VAL A 379 -19.55 -8.52 -9.50
C VAL A 379 -18.60 -9.46 -10.21
N ARG A 380 -18.97 -10.74 -10.35
CA ARG A 380 -18.17 -11.72 -11.07
C ARG A 380 -18.17 -11.44 -12.58
N GLU A 381 -19.29 -11.04 -13.14
CA GLU A 381 -19.40 -10.67 -14.55
C GLU A 381 -18.69 -9.34 -14.86
N GLU A 382 -18.74 -8.34 -13.97
CA GLU A 382 -17.94 -7.11 -14.08
C GLU A 382 -16.45 -7.40 -13.99
N PHE A 383 -16.03 -8.23 -13.06
CA PHE A 383 -14.64 -8.66 -12.95
C PHE A 383 -14.20 -9.42 -14.22
N GLU A 384 -15.07 -10.28 -14.75
CA GLU A 384 -14.86 -11.00 -15.99
C GLU A 384 -14.79 -10.05 -17.20
N ALA A 385 -15.70 -9.10 -17.30
CA ALA A 385 -15.71 -8.09 -18.35
C ALA A 385 -14.49 -7.17 -18.27
N PHE A 386 -14.13 -6.73 -17.08
CA PHE A 386 -12.91 -5.98 -16.81
C PHE A 386 -11.67 -6.74 -17.30
N MET A 387 -11.52 -7.99 -16.91
CA MET A 387 -10.37 -8.81 -17.27
C MET A 387 -10.33 -9.10 -18.77
N ASN A 388 -11.48 -9.24 -19.43
CA ASN A 388 -11.58 -9.38 -20.89
C ASN A 388 -11.16 -8.11 -21.64
N CYS A 389 -11.57 -6.94 -21.16
CA CYS A 389 -11.25 -5.66 -21.81
C CYS A 389 -9.76 -5.28 -21.65
N HIS A 390 -9.18 -5.52 -20.50
CA HIS A 390 -7.86 -4.98 -20.17
C HIS A 390 -6.71 -5.96 -20.41
N CYS A 391 -6.93 -7.28 -20.31
CA CYS A 391 -5.90 -8.26 -20.63
C CYS A 391 -5.60 -8.40 -22.14
N LEU A 392 -6.45 -7.87 -22.99
CA LEU A 392 -6.28 -7.93 -24.45
C LEU A 392 -5.45 -6.76 -25.02
N LEU A 393 -5.21 -5.70 -24.25
CA LEU A 393 -4.75 -4.42 -24.78
C LEU A 393 -3.32 -4.03 -24.39
N ASP A 394 -2.63 -4.71 -23.48
CA ASP A 394 -1.35 -4.21 -22.99
C ASP A 394 -0.19 -5.22 -23.03
N LYS A 395 0.99 -4.66 -23.34
CA LYS A 395 2.26 -5.40 -23.46
C LYS A 395 2.91 -5.73 -22.12
N ASP A 396 2.51 -5.08 -21.03
CA ASP A 396 3.00 -5.28 -19.65
C ASP A 396 2.16 -6.28 -18.83
N VAL A 397 1.68 -7.27 -19.47
CA VAL A 397 0.62 -8.20 -19.13
C VAL A 397 1.00 -9.23 -18.04
N HIS A 398 2.18 -9.17 -17.43
CA HIS A 398 2.70 -10.29 -16.64
C HIS A 398 1.92 -10.60 -15.36
N THR A 399 1.23 -9.64 -14.76
CA THR A 399 0.51 -9.81 -13.50
C THR A 399 -0.99 -10.02 -13.67
N ASN A 400 -1.60 -9.30 -14.60
CA ASN A 400 -3.05 -9.32 -14.82
C ASN A 400 -3.56 -10.61 -15.49
N ASN A 401 -2.72 -11.27 -16.30
CA ASN A 401 -3.08 -12.53 -16.96
C ASN A 401 -3.30 -13.70 -16.00
N SER A 402 -2.63 -13.69 -14.84
CA SER A 402 -2.76 -14.76 -13.84
C SER A 402 -4.14 -14.77 -13.21
N LEU A 403 -4.61 -13.61 -12.80
CA LEU A 403 -5.90 -13.40 -12.15
C LEU A 403 -7.05 -13.81 -13.05
N TRP A 404 -7.01 -13.31 -14.26
CA TRP A 404 -7.99 -13.58 -15.27
C TRP A 404 -8.04 -15.06 -15.67
N PHE A 405 -6.87 -15.64 -15.89
CA PHE A 405 -6.71 -17.05 -16.24
C PHE A 405 -7.41 -17.97 -15.22
N LEU A 406 -7.15 -17.76 -13.94
CA LEU A 406 -7.67 -18.65 -12.91
C LEU A 406 -9.15 -18.47 -12.66
N TYR A 407 -9.63 -17.25 -12.70
CA TYR A 407 -11.06 -16.98 -12.58
C TYR A 407 -11.85 -17.65 -13.70
N HIS A 408 -11.40 -17.52 -14.95
CA HIS A 408 -12.05 -18.16 -16.08
C HIS A 408 -11.91 -19.68 -16.05
N LEU A 409 -10.75 -20.17 -15.68
CA LEU A 409 -10.49 -21.59 -15.56
C LEU A 409 -11.38 -22.22 -14.49
N GLU A 410 -11.45 -21.62 -13.30
CA GLU A 410 -12.31 -22.10 -12.22
C GLU A 410 -13.80 -22.07 -12.60
N LYS A 411 -14.27 -20.97 -13.20
CA LYS A 411 -15.66 -20.86 -13.64
C LYS A 411 -16.02 -21.94 -14.67
N ARG A 412 -15.12 -22.24 -15.56
CA ARG A 412 -15.36 -23.28 -16.59
C ARG A 412 -15.25 -24.69 -16.05
N ILE A 413 -14.37 -24.92 -15.10
CA ILE A 413 -14.29 -26.17 -14.36
C ILE A 413 -15.60 -26.42 -13.62
N ARG A 414 -16.08 -25.45 -12.85
CA ARG A 414 -17.35 -25.54 -12.12
C ARG A 414 -18.53 -25.73 -13.06
N ALA A 415 -18.50 -25.14 -14.25
CA ALA A 415 -19.53 -25.32 -15.28
C ALA A 415 -19.47 -26.68 -16.01
N GLY A 416 -18.45 -27.51 -15.73
CA GLY A 416 -18.30 -28.84 -16.34
C GLY A 416 -18.09 -28.85 -17.85
N ARG A 417 -17.67 -27.73 -18.44
CA ARG A 417 -17.65 -27.52 -19.90
C ARG A 417 -16.51 -28.16 -20.66
N PHE A 418 -15.53 -28.79 -19.98
CA PHE A 418 -14.45 -29.52 -20.65
C PHE A 418 -14.13 -30.82 -19.94
N GLN A 419 -13.70 -31.77 -20.72
CA GLN A 419 -13.36 -33.14 -20.32
C GLN A 419 -11.90 -33.50 -20.60
N ARG A 420 -11.26 -32.79 -21.53
CA ARG A 420 -9.90 -33.07 -21.98
C ARG A 420 -9.03 -31.82 -21.92
N VAL A 421 -8.17 -31.76 -20.92
CA VAL A 421 -7.23 -30.65 -20.66
C VAL A 421 -5.83 -31.10 -21.00
N ALA A 422 -5.08 -30.33 -21.78
CA ALA A 422 -3.67 -30.55 -22.05
C ALA A 422 -2.82 -29.33 -21.67
N VAL A 423 -1.55 -29.55 -21.37
CA VAL A 423 -0.56 -28.48 -21.16
C VAL A 423 0.41 -28.48 -22.33
N TRP A 424 0.52 -27.37 -23.05
CA TRP A 424 1.51 -27.22 -24.11
C TRP A 424 2.81 -26.67 -23.53
N GLY A 425 3.84 -27.52 -23.52
CA GLY A 425 5.16 -27.29 -22.94
C GLY A 425 5.49 -28.31 -21.83
N ALA A 426 6.34 -29.30 -22.16
CA ALA A 426 6.81 -30.31 -21.20
C ALA A 426 8.12 -29.87 -20.51
N GLY A 427 8.10 -28.75 -19.82
CA GLY A 427 9.24 -28.17 -19.12
C GLY A 427 8.87 -27.65 -17.72
N SER A 428 9.73 -26.83 -17.14
CA SER A 428 9.51 -26.25 -15.80
C SER A 428 8.20 -25.45 -15.70
N PHE A 429 7.82 -24.78 -16.77
CA PHE A 429 6.55 -24.06 -16.84
C PHE A 429 5.35 -25.02 -16.97
N GLY A 430 5.48 -26.08 -17.75
CA GLY A 430 4.46 -27.12 -17.82
C GLY A 430 4.24 -27.85 -16.49
N LYS A 431 5.31 -28.07 -15.70
CA LYS A 431 5.19 -28.59 -14.34
C LYS A 431 4.30 -27.68 -13.49
N LYS A 432 4.56 -26.39 -13.50
CA LYS A 432 3.72 -25.42 -12.77
C LYS A 432 2.28 -25.39 -13.25
N ALA A 433 2.07 -25.47 -14.59
CA ALA A 433 0.72 -25.55 -15.13
C ALA A 433 -0.02 -26.81 -14.66
N LEU A 434 0.68 -27.93 -14.50
CA LEU A 434 0.11 -29.15 -13.93
C LEU A 434 -0.28 -28.97 -12.46
N GLU A 435 0.54 -28.32 -11.64
CA GLU A 435 0.20 -28.00 -10.25
C GLU A 435 -1.14 -27.25 -10.18
N TRP A 436 -1.41 -26.36 -11.14
CA TRP A 436 -2.68 -25.64 -11.23
C TRP A 436 -3.86 -26.52 -11.62
N VAL A 437 -3.66 -27.44 -12.56
CA VAL A 437 -4.68 -28.44 -12.94
C VAL A 437 -5.05 -29.29 -11.71
N GLU A 438 -4.09 -29.60 -10.85
CA GLU A 438 -4.31 -30.34 -9.61
C GLU A 438 -5.08 -29.52 -8.56
N ILE A 439 -4.69 -28.28 -8.33
CA ILE A 439 -5.34 -27.34 -7.40
C ILE A 439 -6.81 -27.09 -7.79
N LEU A 440 -7.09 -27.03 -9.08
CA LEU A 440 -8.44 -26.84 -9.62
C LEU A 440 -9.27 -28.15 -9.66
N ASN A 441 -8.78 -29.23 -9.06
CA ASN A 441 -9.41 -30.56 -9.04
C ASN A 441 -9.76 -31.08 -10.45
N CYS A 442 -8.89 -30.80 -11.42
CA CYS A 442 -9.08 -31.25 -12.81
C CYS A 442 -8.13 -32.35 -13.25
N ARG A 443 -7.41 -32.96 -12.32
CA ARG A 443 -6.41 -33.98 -12.60
C ARG A 443 -6.97 -35.17 -13.41
N GLU A 444 -8.19 -35.58 -13.14
CA GLU A 444 -8.90 -36.63 -13.87
C GLU A 444 -9.19 -36.29 -15.33
N LYS A 445 -9.22 -34.99 -15.68
CA LYS A 445 -9.45 -34.47 -17.03
C LYS A 445 -8.15 -34.16 -17.77
N PHE A 446 -7.02 -34.21 -17.07
CA PHE A 446 -5.72 -33.92 -17.64
C PHE A 446 -5.24 -35.13 -18.48
N VAL A 447 -5.09 -34.91 -19.76
CA VAL A 447 -4.73 -35.98 -20.72
C VAL A 447 -3.22 -36.08 -20.92
N GLY A 448 -2.44 -35.04 -20.72
CA GLY A 448 -1.00 -35.03 -20.88
C GLY A 448 -0.44 -33.71 -21.38
N PHE A 449 0.82 -33.74 -21.77
CA PHE A 449 1.52 -32.59 -22.31
C PHE A 449 1.51 -32.61 -23.85
N ILE A 450 1.52 -31.44 -24.45
CA ILE A 450 1.81 -31.23 -25.88
C ILE A 450 3.20 -30.60 -25.97
N ASP A 451 4.10 -31.10 -26.77
CA ASP A 451 5.41 -30.50 -26.99
C ASP A 451 5.92 -30.73 -28.41
N THR A 452 6.48 -29.67 -28.99
CA THR A 452 6.99 -29.73 -30.38
C THR A 452 8.29 -30.54 -30.47
N PHE A 453 9.10 -30.51 -29.40
CA PHE A 453 10.45 -31.07 -29.44
C PHE A 453 10.62 -32.30 -28.55
N LYS A 454 9.88 -32.40 -27.45
CA LYS A 454 9.97 -33.51 -26.50
C LYS A 454 8.99 -34.62 -26.83
N LYS A 455 9.37 -35.84 -26.55
CA LYS A 455 8.59 -37.06 -26.79
C LYS A 455 8.62 -37.96 -25.54
N GLY A 456 7.72 -38.92 -25.53
CA GLY A 456 7.65 -39.90 -24.45
C GLY A 456 6.74 -39.51 -23.30
N SER A 457 7.28 -39.32 -22.11
CA SER A 457 6.49 -38.94 -20.92
C SER A 457 7.18 -37.89 -20.09
N TYR A 458 6.38 -37.08 -19.38
CA TYR A 458 6.84 -36.07 -18.46
C TYR A 458 5.96 -36.09 -17.19
N LEU A 459 6.57 -36.14 -16.03
CA LEU A 459 5.86 -36.23 -14.73
C LEU A 459 4.82 -37.36 -14.66
N GLY A 460 5.08 -38.47 -15.33
CA GLY A 460 4.17 -39.63 -15.37
C GLY A 460 3.03 -39.53 -16.39
N TYR A 461 2.96 -38.46 -17.18
CA TYR A 461 1.96 -38.27 -18.22
C TYR A 461 2.57 -38.32 -19.62
N PRO A 462 1.80 -38.74 -20.66
CA PRO A 462 2.30 -38.79 -22.04
C PRO A 462 2.59 -37.40 -22.58
N ILE A 463 3.58 -37.33 -23.47
CA ILE A 463 3.84 -36.14 -24.28
C ILE A 463 3.33 -36.45 -25.70
N PHE A 464 2.35 -35.67 -26.14
CA PHE A 464 1.75 -35.73 -27.45
C PHE A 464 2.47 -34.79 -28.42
N ASP A 465 2.38 -35.12 -29.71
CA ASP A 465 2.83 -34.24 -30.78
C ASP A 465 1.94 -33.01 -30.92
N ALA A 466 2.53 -31.90 -31.32
CA ALA A 466 1.80 -30.65 -31.55
C ALA A 466 1.13 -30.66 -32.93
N ASP A 467 0.38 -31.72 -33.24
CA ASP A 467 -0.35 -31.87 -34.48
C ASP A 467 -1.82 -31.46 -34.39
N LYS A 468 -2.46 -31.31 -35.54
CA LYS A 468 -3.84 -30.87 -35.65
C LYS A 468 -4.82 -31.78 -34.91
N GLU A 469 -4.63 -33.10 -34.98
CA GLU A 469 -5.52 -34.08 -34.39
C GLU A 469 -5.48 -34.01 -32.86
N THR A 470 -4.28 -33.99 -32.30
CA THR A 470 -4.05 -33.79 -30.85
C THR A 470 -4.67 -32.48 -30.34
N ILE A 471 -4.38 -31.37 -31.03
CA ILE A 471 -4.87 -30.03 -30.61
C ILE A 471 -6.40 -29.98 -30.65
N LEU A 472 -7.03 -30.51 -31.69
CA LEU A 472 -8.49 -30.49 -31.81
C LEU A 472 -9.18 -31.46 -30.86
N SER A 473 -8.50 -32.51 -30.42
CA SER A 473 -9.04 -33.46 -29.45
C SER A 473 -9.14 -32.89 -28.02
N CYS A 474 -8.43 -31.80 -27.73
CA CYS A 474 -8.46 -31.16 -26.40
C CYS A 474 -9.53 -30.07 -26.34
N ASP A 475 -10.34 -30.09 -25.28
CA ASP A 475 -11.32 -29.04 -25.02
C ASP A 475 -10.65 -27.76 -24.49
N MET A 476 -9.55 -27.92 -23.76
CA MET A 476 -8.76 -26.81 -23.22
C MET A 476 -7.26 -27.12 -23.32
N ILE A 477 -6.50 -26.10 -23.72
CA ILE A 477 -5.04 -26.15 -23.79
C ILE A 477 -4.45 -25.01 -22.94
N LEU A 478 -3.55 -25.37 -22.03
CA LEU A 478 -2.77 -24.42 -21.23
C LEU A 478 -1.39 -24.30 -21.88
N ALA A 479 -1.14 -23.22 -22.63
CA ALA A 479 0.16 -22.97 -23.24
C ALA A 479 1.14 -22.42 -22.21
N ALA A 480 2.05 -23.27 -21.73
CA ALA A 480 2.97 -23.00 -20.62
C ALA A 480 4.42 -23.05 -21.10
N VAL A 481 4.84 -22.03 -21.84
CA VAL A 481 6.20 -21.88 -22.38
C VAL A 481 6.83 -20.57 -21.92
N GLY A 482 8.15 -20.59 -21.69
CA GLY A 482 8.87 -19.48 -21.06
C GLY A 482 9.35 -18.38 -22.02
N ASN A 483 9.22 -18.59 -23.32
CA ASN A 483 9.70 -17.67 -24.36
C ASN A 483 8.50 -17.01 -25.05
N ILE A 484 8.53 -15.68 -25.19
CA ILE A 484 7.43 -14.94 -25.82
C ILE A 484 7.24 -15.27 -27.30
N ASN A 485 8.31 -15.58 -28.03
CA ASN A 485 8.22 -15.95 -29.45
C ASN A 485 7.52 -17.30 -29.59
N ASP A 486 7.85 -18.27 -28.74
CA ASP A 486 7.18 -19.58 -28.72
C ASP A 486 5.69 -19.40 -28.34
N CYS A 487 5.37 -18.50 -27.42
CA CYS A 487 3.98 -18.15 -27.10
C CYS A 487 3.22 -17.64 -28.34
N LEU A 488 3.83 -16.73 -29.10
CA LEU A 488 3.22 -16.14 -30.29
C LEU A 488 3.02 -17.17 -31.39
N GLU A 489 3.95 -18.11 -31.56
CA GLU A 489 3.83 -19.22 -32.55
C GLU A 489 2.71 -20.19 -32.13
N ILE A 490 2.63 -20.57 -30.87
CA ILE A 490 1.56 -21.41 -30.35
C ILE A 490 0.21 -20.73 -30.54
N MET A 491 0.10 -19.44 -30.25
CA MET A 491 -1.12 -18.67 -30.47
C MET A 491 -1.54 -18.70 -31.93
N LYS A 492 -0.62 -18.43 -32.87
CA LYS A 492 -0.91 -18.47 -34.30
C LYS A 492 -1.39 -19.86 -34.74
N CYS A 493 -0.76 -20.91 -34.21
CA CYS A 493 -1.16 -22.29 -34.50
C CYS A 493 -2.58 -22.59 -34.01
N LEU A 494 -2.89 -22.24 -32.76
CA LEU A 494 -4.20 -22.47 -32.14
C LEU A 494 -5.31 -21.66 -32.82
N ASP A 495 -5.06 -20.39 -33.09
CA ASP A 495 -5.99 -19.49 -33.79
C ASP A 495 -6.23 -20.00 -35.25
N GLY A 496 -5.18 -20.45 -35.95
CA GLY A 496 -5.28 -21.03 -37.28
C GLY A 496 -6.08 -22.33 -37.35
N LEU A 497 -6.20 -23.04 -36.22
CA LEU A 497 -7.03 -24.23 -36.06
C LEU A 497 -8.45 -23.92 -35.55
N GLY A 498 -8.80 -22.62 -35.41
CA GLY A 498 -10.11 -22.16 -34.97
C GLY A 498 -10.33 -22.21 -33.46
N LYS A 499 -9.30 -22.51 -32.67
CA LYS A 499 -9.37 -22.40 -31.20
C LYS A 499 -9.46 -20.94 -30.79
N LYS A 500 -10.32 -20.64 -29.85
CA LYS A 500 -10.53 -19.27 -29.36
C LYS A 500 -9.73 -19.04 -28.09
N ARG A 501 -8.91 -17.99 -28.09
CA ARG A 501 -8.16 -17.56 -26.91
C ARG A 501 -9.12 -17.27 -25.78
N ASN A 502 -8.70 -17.65 -24.56
CA ASN A 502 -9.46 -17.50 -23.33
C ASN A 502 -10.80 -18.26 -23.30
N ILE A 503 -11.01 -19.11 -24.28
CA ILE A 503 -12.16 -20.03 -24.36
C ILE A 503 -11.66 -21.47 -24.47
N ASP A 504 -10.90 -21.77 -25.48
CA ASP A 504 -10.42 -23.12 -25.80
C ASP A 504 -8.94 -23.27 -25.45
N TYR A 505 -8.22 -22.16 -25.29
CA TYR A 505 -6.84 -22.18 -24.82
C TYR A 505 -6.49 -20.93 -24.02
N TYR A 506 -5.49 -21.07 -23.16
CA TYR A 506 -4.95 -20.00 -22.30
C TYR A 506 -3.44 -19.93 -22.41
N MET A 507 -2.90 -18.70 -22.52
CA MET A 507 -1.46 -18.47 -22.55
C MET A 507 -0.95 -18.22 -21.13
N MET A 508 -0.10 -19.12 -20.63
CA MET A 508 0.56 -18.98 -19.34
C MET A 508 1.90 -18.27 -19.54
N LEU A 509 1.92 -16.96 -19.39
CA LEU A 509 3.13 -16.16 -19.55
C LEU A 509 4.04 -16.23 -18.32
N LYS A 510 5.33 -15.89 -18.49
CA LYS A 510 6.39 -16.02 -17.48
C LYS A 510 6.05 -15.37 -16.13
N GLY A 511 5.25 -14.30 -16.11
CA GLY A 511 4.80 -13.64 -14.88
C GLY A 511 3.80 -14.47 -14.07
N VAL A 512 2.92 -15.23 -14.74
CA VAL A 512 1.94 -16.15 -14.14
C VAL A 512 2.59 -17.33 -13.42
N LEU A 513 3.76 -17.73 -13.91
CA LEU A 513 4.42 -18.96 -13.50
C LEU A 513 5.53 -18.73 -12.46
N ARG A 514 5.71 -17.49 -12.00
CA ARG A 514 6.66 -17.14 -10.93
C ARG A 514 6.07 -17.20 -9.51
N ILE A 515 4.81 -17.52 -9.42
CA ILE A 515 4.11 -17.69 -8.14
C ILE A 515 4.36 -19.08 -7.59
#